data_9d1bc58f33076f50235ee3b69d5d1a01
#
_entry.id   9d1bc58f33076f50235ee3b69d5d1a01
#
_cell.length_a   1.000
_cell.length_b   1.000
_cell.length_c   1.000
_cell.angle_alpha   90.00
_cell.angle_beta   90.00
_cell.angle_gamma   90.00
#
_symmetry.space_group_name_H-M   'P 1'
#
loop_
_entity.id
_entity.type
_entity.pdbx_description
1 polymer ?
#
loop_
_entity_poly.entity_id
_entity_poly.type
_entity_poly.pdbx_seq_one_letter_code
_entity_poly.pdbx_strand_id
1 'polypeptide(L)'
;MTQRTVLLTGASGFVGGAVGPALLAEGWRVRYLTRDAKRERKREPDRDWVQGDVSDMVSCGLALTGCEAALYLVHGIGEGTDYHRHEVMAAETFAKSAAAAGVERIVYLGGIAPGGRGSDHLRSRIEVGQVLRSGPVKTVELRASMIVGHGSLSWLIVRDLAARLPVMVLPRWLKSRTQPVAIDDVVIALVRALDLPIEGSMCFDLPGPDVLSGKDVLDETSRAMGLPHPRMIEVPFLTPRLSSLWVRFVTRARWSVAREVVVGLAEDLLARDDRFWRLIGRPVRLTFAQAARAALDAEVRQGRVQGAWGAVERARGALGRQT
;
A
#
# COMPACT_ATOMS: atom_id res chain seq x y z
N MET A 1 9.58 28.88 16.65
CA MET A 1 9.89 28.05 15.47
C MET A 1 8.61 27.87 14.68
N THR A 2 8.59 28.19 13.40
CA THR A 2 7.42 27.96 12.54
C THR A 2 7.22 26.45 12.41
N GLN A 3 6.00 25.97 12.61
CA GLN A 3 5.66 24.56 12.50
C GLN A 3 5.84 24.10 11.04
N ARG A 4 6.62 23.04 10.82
CA ARG A 4 6.88 22.45 9.50
C ARG A 4 5.60 21.89 8.89
N THR A 5 5.33 22.19 7.64
CA THR A 5 4.10 21.74 6.96
C THR A 5 4.42 20.74 5.89
N VAL A 6 3.65 19.63 5.84
CA VAL A 6 3.75 18.59 4.83
C VAL A 6 2.44 18.45 4.07
N LEU A 7 2.51 18.36 2.72
CA LEU A 7 1.37 17.99 1.89
C LEU A 7 1.26 16.47 1.84
N LEU A 8 0.09 15.93 2.19
CA LEU A 8 -0.23 14.52 2.06
C LEU A 8 -1.23 14.31 0.92
N THR A 9 -0.76 13.76 -0.20
CA THR A 9 -1.63 13.29 -1.30
C THR A 9 -2.09 11.87 -1.05
N GLY A 10 -3.20 11.45 -1.67
CA GLY A 10 -3.76 10.12 -1.43
C GLY A 10 -4.25 9.91 0.01
N ALA A 11 -4.54 11.00 0.72
CA ALA A 11 -4.85 11.04 2.14
C ALA A 11 -6.09 10.23 2.56
N SER A 12 -7.07 10.08 1.67
CA SER A 12 -8.26 9.25 1.91
C SER A 12 -8.05 7.75 1.66
N GLY A 13 -6.87 7.37 1.16
CA GLY A 13 -6.49 5.98 0.91
C GLY A 13 -5.99 5.25 2.15
N PHE A 14 -5.71 3.95 1.99
CA PHE A 14 -5.25 3.07 3.07
C PHE A 14 -3.97 3.59 3.75
N VAL A 15 -2.90 3.83 2.98
CA VAL A 15 -1.61 4.29 3.53
C VAL A 15 -1.71 5.75 4.01
N GLY A 16 -2.37 6.62 3.22
CA GLY A 16 -2.53 8.03 3.59
C GLY A 16 -3.33 8.20 4.88
N GLY A 17 -4.37 7.40 5.07
CA GLY A 17 -5.16 7.37 6.32
C GLY A 17 -4.34 6.96 7.53
N ALA A 18 -3.39 6.02 7.36
CA ALA A 18 -2.53 5.54 8.43
C ALA A 18 -1.38 6.51 8.75
N VAL A 19 -0.77 7.14 7.74
CA VAL A 19 0.40 8.02 7.96
C VAL A 19 0.03 9.40 8.50
N GLY A 20 -1.16 9.92 8.20
CA GLY A 20 -1.57 11.24 8.64
C GLY A 20 -1.47 11.46 10.15
N PRO A 21 -2.05 10.59 11.00
CA PRO A 21 -1.91 10.69 12.46
C PRO A 21 -0.45 10.62 12.95
N ALA A 22 0.38 9.80 12.32
CA ALA A 22 1.80 9.66 12.68
C ALA A 22 2.59 10.94 12.37
N LEU A 23 2.30 11.61 11.26
CA LEU A 23 2.90 12.91 10.92
C LEU A 23 2.55 13.98 11.95
N LEU A 24 1.29 14.03 12.39
CA LEU A 24 0.85 14.95 13.46
C LEU A 24 1.58 14.66 14.77
N ALA A 25 1.75 13.39 15.13
CA ALA A 25 2.46 12.98 16.35
C ALA A 25 3.96 13.37 16.34
N GLU A 26 4.57 13.42 15.15
CA GLU A 26 5.96 13.88 14.96
C GLU A 26 6.05 15.42 14.78
N GLY A 27 4.98 16.16 15.07
CA GLY A 27 4.95 17.62 15.09
C GLY A 27 4.76 18.32 13.74
N TRP A 28 4.48 17.56 12.69
CA TRP A 28 4.15 18.16 11.39
C TRP A 28 2.75 18.76 11.38
N ARG A 29 2.59 19.92 10.75
CA ARG A 29 1.29 20.36 10.27
C ARG A 29 0.99 19.61 8.96
N VAL A 30 -0.12 18.86 8.92
CA VAL A 30 -0.47 18.06 7.75
C VAL A 30 -1.58 18.74 6.96
N ARG A 31 -1.31 19.02 5.70
CA ARG A 31 -2.30 19.48 4.71
C ARG A 31 -2.69 18.26 3.84
N TYR A 32 -3.98 17.99 3.78
CA TYR A 32 -4.53 16.80 3.12
C TYR A 32 -5.11 17.18 1.76
N LEU A 33 -4.50 16.69 0.65
CA LEU A 33 -5.01 16.92 -0.70
C LEU A 33 -6.08 15.90 -1.06
N THR A 34 -7.22 16.37 -1.55
CA THR A 34 -8.32 15.54 -2.03
C THR A 34 -9.07 16.19 -3.18
N ARG A 35 -9.65 15.38 -4.07
CA ARG A 35 -10.52 15.86 -5.16
C ARG A 35 -11.91 16.29 -4.66
N ASP A 36 -12.31 15.86 -3.47
CA ASP A 36 -13.61 16.19 -2.86
C ASP A 36 -13.44 16.58 -1.37
N ALA A 37 -12.99 17.81 -1.16
CA ALA A 37 -12.79 18.32 0.18
C ALA A 37 -14.09 18.46 1.00
N LYS A 38 -15.23 18.67 0.32
CA LYS A 38 -16.54 18.74 1.00
C LYS A 38 -16.93 17.42 1.62
N ARG A 39 -16.71 16.32 0.92
CA ARG A 39 -16.98 14.98 1.43
C ARG A 39 -16.04 14.61 2.57
N GLU A 40 -14.74 14.88 2.41
CA GLU A 40 -13.75 14.49 3.40
C GLU A 40 -13.87 15.31 4.69
N ARG A 41 -14.18 16.61 4.62
CA ARG A 41 -14.47 17.42 5.81
C ARG A 41 -15.68 16.94 6.61
N LYS A 42 -16.65 16.30 5.97
CA LYS A 42 -17.78 15.67 6.69
C LYS A 42 -17.38 14.42 7.45
N ARG A 43 -16.38 13.68 6.94
CA ARG A 43 -15.87 12.46 7.56
C ARG A 43 -14.88 12.73 8.68
N GLU A 44 -14.00 13.69 8.45
CA GLU A 44 -12.87 14.04 9.30
C GLU A 44 -12.72 15.56 9.32
N PRO A 45 -13.57 16.26 10.12
CA PRO A 45 -13.65 17.73 10.13
C PRO A 45 -12.38 18.41 10.68
N ASP A 46 -11.63 17.71 11.53
CA ASP A 46 -10.44 18.26 12.21
C ASP A 46 -9.18 18.28 11.32
N ARG A 47 -9.26 17.71 10.09
CA ARG A 47 -8.14 17.69 9.15
C ARG A 47 -8.17 18.93 8.23
N ASP A 48 -6.97 19.48 7.93
CA ASP A 48 -6.79 20.59 6.98
C ASP A 48 -6.93 20.06 5.52
N TRP A 49 -8.17 19.86 5.08
CA TRP A 49 -8.49 19.37 3.73
C TRP A 49 -8.43 20.49 2.70
N VAL A 50 -7.59 20.33 1.67
CA VAL A 50 -7.49 21.21 0.51
C VAL A 50 -7.99 20.46 -0.72
N GLN A 51 -8.86 21.13 -1.50
CA GLN A 51 -9.35 20.58 -2.75
C GLN A 51 -8.32 20.80 -3.85
N GLY A 52 -8.01 19.73 -4.60
CA GLY A 52 -7.12 19.78 -5.76
C GLY A 52 -6.85 18.39 -6.34
N ASP A 53 -6.18 18.39 -7.47
CA ASP A 53 -5.75 17.19 -8.19
C ASP A 53 -4.26 17.29 -8.50
N VAL A 54 -3.52 16.19 -8.32
CA VAL A 54 -2.07 16.13 -8.61
C VAL A 54 -1.75 16.31 -10.11
N SER A 55 -2.73 16.13 -10.99
CA SER A 55 -2.63 16.36 -12.43
C SER A 55 -2.91 17.80 -12.86
N ASP A 56 -3.43 18.63 -11.95
CA ASP A 56 -3.72 20.03 -12.20
C ASP A 56 -2.67 20.94 -11.54
N MET A 57 -1.89 21.63 -12.35
CA MET A 57 -0.76 22.46 -11.91
C MET A 57 -1.19 23.60 -10.96
N VAL A 58 -2.35 24.19 -11.20
CA VAL A 58 -2.82 25.33 -10.41
C VAL A 58 -3.23 24.90 -9.01
N SER A 59 -4.13 23.93 -8.90
CA SER A 59 -4.59 23.43 -7.60
C SER A 59 -3.48 22.71 -6.82
N CYS A 60 -2.59 22.04 -7.53
CA CYS A 60 -1.41 21.39 -6.94
C CYS A 60 -0.45 22.44 -6.36
N GLY A 61 -0.15 23.52 -7.10
CA GLY A 61 0.70 24.62 -6.64
C GLY A 61 0.11 25.32 -5.43
N LEU A 62 -1.18 25.61 -5.43
CA LEU A 62 -1.88 26.20 -4.28
C LEU A 62 -1.80 25.30 -3.04
N ALA A 63 -1.99 23.99 -3.21
CA ALA A 63 -1.89 23.04 -2.12
C ALA A 63 -0.46 22.92 -1.54
N LEU A 64 0.57 23.10 -2.36
CA LEU A 64 1.98 23.01 -1.97
C LEU A 64 2.53 24.30 -1.38
N THR A 65 1.84 25.44 -1.55
CA THR A 65 2.30 26.73 -1.05
C THR A 65 2.55 26.69 0.46
N GLY A 66 3.78 27.00 0.89
CA GLY A 66 4.20 26.98 2.28
C GLY A 66 4.41 25.58 2.89
N CYS A 67 4.40 24.53 2.06
CA CYS A 67 4.81 23.20 2.49
C CYS A 67 6.33 23.01 2.33
N GLU A 68 6.98 22.48 3.36
CA GLU A 68 8.39 22.12 3.34
C GLU A 68 8.62 20.78 2.66
N ALA A 69 7.67 19.85 2.83
CA ALA A 69 7.75 18.52 2.26
C ALA A 69 6.41 18.04 1.68
N ALA A 70 6.45 16.98 0.90
CA ALA A 70 5.25 16.33 0.38
C ALA A 70 5.37 14.81 0.36
N LEU A 71 4.28 14.12 0.75
CA LEU A 71 4.11 12.68 0.53
C LEU A 71 3.24 12.47 -0.72
N TYR A 72 3.82 11.81 -1.73
CA TYR A 72 3.11 11.43 -2.94
C TYR A 72 2.64 9.99 -2.84
N LEU A 73 1.35 9.80 -2.45
CA LEU A 73 0.73 8.49 -2.23
C LEU A 73 -0.45 8.22 -3.19
N VAL A 74 -0.58 9.03 -4.24
CA VAL A 74 -1.62 8.83 -5.25
C VAL A 74 -1.19 7.78 -6.25
N HIS A 75 -2.06 6.83 -6.51
CA HIS A 75 -1.95 5.89 -7.63
C HIS A 75 -3.35 5.44 -8.05
N GLY A 76 -3.56 5.27 -9.36
CA GLY A 76 -4.75 4.69 -9.93
C GLY A 76 -4.60 3.16 -10.02
N ILE A 77 -5.64 2.41 -9.69
CA ILE A 77 -5.71 0.99 -10.00
C ILE A 77 -6.87 0.80 -10.96
N GLY A 78 -6.56 0.59 -12.25
CA GLY A 78 -7.45 -0.09 -13.17
C GLY A 78 -8.61 0.71 -13.77
N GLU A 79 -8.44 1.97 -14.13
CA GLU A 79 -9.42 2.70 -14.93
C GLU A 79 -8.87 3.03 -16.33
N GLY A 80 -9.14 2.14 -17.31
CA GLY A 80 -8.84 2.36 -18.73
C GLY A 80 -7.45 1.92 -19.19
N THR A 81 -7.23 1.95 -20.50
CA THR A 81 -5.95 1.56 -21.14
C THR A 81 -4.86 2.62 -20.99
N ASP A 82 -5.20 3.87 -20.67
CA ASP A 82 -4.29 5.00 -20.60
C ASP A 82 -3.94 5.46 -19.18
N TYR A 83 -4.36 4.72 -18.13
CA TYR A 83 -4.11 5.14 -16.75
C TYR A 83 -2.63 5.32 -16.44
N HIS A 84 -1.77 4.49 -17.00
CA HIS A 84 -0.32 4.56 -16.87
C HIS A 84 0.23 5.92 -17.32
N ARG A 85 -0.17 6.36 -18.52
CA ARG A 85 0.22 7.68 -19.05
C ARG A 85 -0.26 8.83 -18.16
N HIS A 86 -1.48 8.72 -17.66
CA HIS A 86 -2.04 9.73 -16.76
C HIS A 86 -1.27 9.79 -15.43
N GLU A 87 -0.87 8.66 -14.85
CA GLU A 87 -0.07 8.65 -13.62
C GLU A 87 1.30 9.30 -13.81
N VAL A 88 1.98 9.02 -14.93
CA VAL A 88 3.27 9.62 -15.27
C VAL A 88 3.13 11.13 -15.45
N MET A 89 2.15 11.60 -16.23
CA MET A 89 1.88 13.03 -16.43
C MET A 89 1.52 13.75 -15.11
N ALA A 90 0.74 13.10 -14.24
CA ALA A 90 0.39 13.64 -12.94
C ALA A 90 1.64 13.79 -12.04
N ALA A 91 2.55 12.80 -12.08
CA ALA A 91 3.81 12.88 -11.34
C ALA A 91 4.73 14.00 -11.86
N GLU A 92 4.79 14.20 -13.19
CA GLU A 92 5.53 15.33 -13.80
C GLU A 92 4.96 16.68 -13.36
N THR A 93 3.63 16.82 -13.42
CA THR A 93 2.92 18.03 -12.98
C THR A 93 3.20 18.31 -11.51
N PHE A 94 3.10 17.27 -10.67
CA PHE A 94 3.37 17.38 -9.24
C PHE A 94 4.82 17.80 -8.96
N ALA A 95 5.81 17.17 -9.60
CA ALA A 95 7.23 17.49 -9.41
C ALA A 95 7.54 18.94 -9.79
N LYS A 96 6.97 19.44 -10.90
CA LYS A 96 7.11 20.83 -11.34
C LYS A 96 6.45 21.80 -10.35
N SER A 97 5.23 21.50 -9.89
CA SER A 97 4.50 22.31 -8.90
C SER A 97 5.22 22.36 -7.56
N ALA A 98 5.80 21.21 -7.11
CA ALA A 98 6.55 21.14 -5.87
C ALA A 98 7.83 22.00 -5.93
N ALA A 99 8.54 21.95 -7.05
CA ALA A 99 9.71 22.79 -7.26
C ALA A 99 9.35 24.30 -7.25
N ALA A 100 8.30 24.68 -7.98
CA ALA A 100 7.84 26.07 -8.04
C ALA A 100 7.37 26.60 -6.67
N ALA A 101 6.83 25.73 -5.82
CA ALA A 101 6.39 26.06 -4.45
C ALA A 101 7.54 26.05 -3.43
N GLY A 102 8.77 25.69 -3.82
CA GLY A 102 9.93 25.63 -2.93
C GLY A 102 9.93 24.43 -1.98
N VAL A 103 9.24 23.35 -2.32
CA VAL A 103 9.27 22.11 -1.53
C VAL A 103 10.67 21.51 -1.54
N GLU A 104 11.19 21.16 -0.38
CA GLU A 104 12.56 20.66 -0.20
C GLU A 104 12.64 19.14 -0.35
N ARG A 105 11.54 18.42 -0.02
CA ARG A 105 11.51 16.97 0.00
C ARG A 105 10.19 16.40 -0.53
N ILE A 106 10.31 15.42 -1.45
CA ILE A 106 9.21 14.52 -1.81
C ILE A 106 9.51 13.13 -1.27
N VAL A 107 8.54 12.49 -0.63
CA VAL A 107 8.58 11.06 -0.29
C VAL A 107 7.51 10.36 -1.11
N TYR A 108 7.91 9.33 -1.86
CA TYR A 108 7.03 8.55 -2.71
C TYR A 108 7.02 7.09 -2.28
N LEU A 109 5.83 6.49 -2.20
CA LEU A 109 5.66 5.06 -1.95
C LEU A 109 5.39 4.33 -3.27
N GLY A 110 6.41 3.71 -3.80
CA GLY A 110 6.39 2.90 -5.00
C GLY A 110 6.19 1.40 -4.75
N GLY A 111 6.36 0.61 -5.81
CA GLY A 111 6.37 -0.86 -5.75
C GLY A 111 7.77 -1.42 -6.00
N ILE A 112 8.08 -2.59 -5.43
CA ILE A 112 9.32 -3.32 -5.73
C ILE A 112 9.34 -3.67 -7.21
N ALA A 113 10.49 -3.45 -7.85
CA ALA A 113 10.67 -3.79 -9.26
C ALA A 113 10.66 -5.33 -9.43
N PRO A 114 9.79 -5.87 -10.30
CA PRO A 114 9.77 -7.30 -10.58
C PRO A 114 11.06 -7.74 -11.30
N GLY A 115 11.41 -9.00 -11.17
CA GLY A 115 12.56 -9.60 -11.87
C GLY A 115 12.36 -9.77 -13.38
N GLY A 116 11.10 -9.68 -13.86
CA GLY A 116 10.70 -9.82 -15.25
C GLY A 116 9.91 -8.62 -15.77
N ARG A 117 8.86 -8.89 -16.57
CA ARG A 117 8.05 -7.82 -17.20
C ARG A 117 7.19 -7.04 -16.24
N GLY A 118 6.75 -7.66 -15.14
CA GLY A 118 5.80 -7.08 -14.20
C GLY A 118 4.40 -6.83 -14.78
N SER A 119 3.47 -6.46 -13.89
CA SER A 119 2.17 -5.95 -14.31
C SER A 119 2.28 -4.50 -14.80
N ASP A 120 1.29 -4.04 -15.58
CA ASP A 120 1.21 -2.66 -16.02
C ASP A 120 1.20 -1.69 -14.84
N HIS A 121 0.54 -2.09 -13.76
CA HIS A 121 0.51 -1.34 -12.51
C HIS A 121 1.90 -1.19 -11.86
N LEU A 122 2.69 -2.28 -11.78
CA LEU A 122 4.05 -2.21 -11.22
C LEU A 122 4.97 -1.34 -12.10
N ARG A 123 4.84 -1.45 -13.42
CA ARG A 123 5.61 -0.59 -14.36
C ARG A 123 5.29 0.88 -14.18
N SER A 124 3.99 1.24 -14.08
CA SER A 124 3.57 2.61 -13.82
C SER A 124 4.20 3.16 -12.54
N ARG A 125 4.18 2.39 -11.46
CA ARG A 125 4.78 2.81 -10.19
C ARG A 125 6.29 3.06 -10.29
N ILE A 126 7.00 2.24 -11.05
CA ILE A 126 8.44 2.42 -11.28
C ILE A 126 8.71 3.70 -12.06
N GLU A 127 7.93 3.95 -13.13
CA GLU A 127 8.08 5.16 -13.95
C GLU A 127 7.72 6.43 -13.18
N VAL A 128 6.64 6.42 -12.41
CA VAL A 128 6.30 7.53 -11.49
C VAL A 128 7.47 7.82 -10.53
N GLY A 129 8.07 6.76 -9.95
CA GLY A 129 9.26 6.91 -9.11
C GLY A 129 10.46 7.50 -9.84
N GLN A 130 10.69 7.10 -11.09
CA GLN A 130 11.74 7.67 -11.94
C GLN A 130 11.51 9.15 -12.23
N VAL A 131 10.29 9.53 -12.60
CA VAL A 131 9.89 10.91 -12.86
C VAL A 131 10.12 11.80 -11.64
N LEU A 132 9.62 11.38 -10.47
CA LEU A 132 9.78 12.15 -9.24
C LEU A 132 11.26 12.30 -8.85
N ARG A 133 12.07 11.23 -8.95
CA ARG A 133 13.51 11.27 -8.63
C ARG A 133 14.34 12.06 -9.63
N SER A 134 13.91 12.15 -10.88
CA SER A 134 14.58 12.95 -11.92
C SER A 134 14.15 14.42 -11.88
N GLY A 135 13.13 14.75 -11.10
CA GLY A 135 12.68 16.12 -10.90
C GLY A 135 13.65 16.96 -10.05
N PRO A 136 13.42 18.27 -9.97
CA PRO A 136 14.32 19.19 -9.27
C PRO A 136 14.27 19.11 -7.74
N VAL A 137 13.21 18.50 -7.17
CA VAL A 137 13.06 18.32 -5.72
C VAL A 137 13.68 17.00 -5.28
N LYS A 138 14.48 17.03 -4.20
CA LYS A 138 15.08 15.79 -3.64
C LYS A 138 13.99 14.80 -3.26
N THR A 139 13.98 13.63 -3.89
CA THR A 139 12.95 12.62 -3.71
C THR A 139 13.50 11.36 -3.04
N VAL A 140 12.84 10.89 -1.98
CA VAL A 140 13.03 9.55 -1.40
C VAL A 140 11.92 8.65 -1.91
N GLU A 141 12.26 7.71 -2.79
CA GLU A 141 11.37 6.64 -3.22
C GLU A 141 11.52 5.44 -2.29
N LEU A 142 10.42 5.02 -1.67
CA LEU A 142 10.32 3.81 -0.87
C LEU A 142 9.52 2.77 -1.64
N ARG A 143 10.03 1.56 -1.82
CA ARG A 143 9.39 0.51 -2.61
C ARG A 143 8.97 -0.65 -1.71
N ALA A 144 7.67 -0.93 -1.67
CA ALA A 144 7.11 -2.07 -0.95
C ALA A 144 6.51 -3.09 -1.92
N SER A 145 6.52 -4.36 -1.54
CA SER A 145 5.79 -5.42 -2.26
C SER A 145 4.33 -5.45 -1.81
N MET A 146 3.98 -6.32 -0.88
CA MET A 146 2.65 -6.40 -0.27
C MET A 146 2.65 -5.67 1.06
N ILE A 147 1.73 -4.71 1.25
CA ILE A 147 1.53 -4.05 2.54
C ILE A 147 0.38 -4.72 3.28
N VAL A 148 0.66 -5.22 4.49
CA VAL A 148 -0.31 -5.93 5.33
C VAL A 148 -0.87 -4.98 6.37
N GLY A 149 -2.19 -4.85 6.39
CA GLY A 149 -2.89 -4.00 7.35
C GLY A 149 -4.38 -3.91 7.07
N HIS A 150 -5.15 -3.47 8.04
CA HIS A 150 -6.58 -3.26 7.89
C HIS A 150 -6.88 -2.22 6.80
N GLY A 151 -7.70 -2.59 5.81
CA GLY A 151 -8.04 -1.75 4.66
C GLY A 151 -7.12 -1.90 3.44
N SER A 152 -6.02 -2.65 3.55
CA SER A 152 -5.19 -3.02 2.39
C SER A 152 -5.96 -3.94 1.46
N LEU A 153 -6.01 -3.60 0.15
CA LEU A 153 -6.70 -4.44 -0.84
C LEU A 153 -6.05 -5.81 -1.01
N SER A 154 -4.72 -5.88 -1.03
CA SER A 154 -3.99 -7.14 -1.13
C SER A 154 -4.25 -8.03 0.11
N TRP A 155 -4.23 -7.44 1.30
CA TRP A 155 -4.59 -8.14 2.53
C TRP A 155 -6.03 -8.67 2.50
N LEU A 156 -7.00 -7.84 2.11
CA LEU A 156 -8.40 -8.23 2.03
C LEU A 156 -8.64 -9.42 1.08
N ILE A 157 -7.95 -9.43 -0.07
CA ILE A 157 -8.02 -10.53 -1.04
C ILE A 157 -7.47 -11.81 -0.40
N VAL A 158 -6.28 -11.77 0.17
CA VAL A 158 -5.63 -12.94 0.79
C VAL A 158 -6.46 -13.48 1.95
N ARG A 159 -6.93 -12.60 2.83
CA ARG A 159 -7.80 -12.93 3.96
C ARG A 159 -9.10 -13.61 3.50
N ASP A 160 -9.78 -13.04 2.49
CA ASP A 160 -11.04 -13.60 1.99
C ASP A 160 -10.84 -14.94 1.27
N LEU A 161 -9.72 -15.13 0.59
CA LEU A 161 -9.34 -16.44 0.02
C LEU A 161 -9.13 -17.47 1.13
N ALA A 162 -8.33 -17.13 2.15
CA ALA A 162 -8.07 -18.00 3.28
C ALA A 162 -9.35 -18.40 4.05
N ALA A 163 -10.28 -17.44 4.21
CA ALA A 163 -11.54 -17.67 4.92
C ALA A 163 -12.54 -18.58 4.18
N ARG A 164 -12.52 -18.58 2.84
CA ARG A 164 -13.58 -19.22 2.04
C ARG A 164 -13.22 -20.59 1.51
N LEU A 165 -11.94 -20.92 1.43
CA LEU A 165 -11.48 -22.06 0.66
C LEU A 165 -10.87 -23.14 1.56
N PRO A 166 -11.64 -24.14 1.97
CA PRO A 166 -11.10 -25.30 2.66
C PRO A 166 -10.21 -26.16 1.73
N VAL A 167 -10.42 -26.02 0.41
CA VAL A 167 -9.59 -26.61 -0.63
C VAL A 167 -9.20 -25.51 -1.61
N MET A 168 -7.91 -25.27 -1.75
CA MET A 168 -7.37 -24.28 -2.68
C MET A 168 -6.71 -24.96 -3.86
N VAL A 169 -7.11 -24.55 -5.06
CA VAL A 169 -6.42 -24.91 -6.29
C VAL A 169 -5.32 -23.89 -6.52
N LEU A 170 -4.06 -24.34 -6.40
CA LEU A 170 -2.90 -23.48 -6.50
C LEU A 170 -2.31 -23.52 -7.91
N PRO A 171 -2.32 -22.41 -8.64
CA PRO A 171 -1.55 -22.29 -9.87
C PRO A 171 -0.03 -22.30 -9.58
N ARG A 172 0.76 -22.77 -10.53
CA ARG A 172 2.24 -22.81 -10.39
C ARG A 172 2.87 -21.46 -10.10
N TRP A 173 2.26 -20.36 -10.53
CA TRP A 173 2.76 -19.01 -10.30
C TRP A 173 2.63 -18.54 -8.83
N LEU A 174 1.87 -19.22 -7.97
CA LEU A 174 1.88 -18.97 -6.52
C LEU A 174 3.16 -19.42 -5.80
N LYS A 175 4.14 -19.96 -6.53
CA LYS A 175 5.50 -20.23 -6.02
C LYS A 175 6.39 -18.99 -5.99
N SER A 176 5.98 -17.90 -6.68
CA SER A 176 6.70 -16.62 -6.62
C SER A 176 6.71 -16.08 -5.21
N ARG A 177 7.82 -15.42 -4.86
CA ARG A 177 8.14 -14.98 -3.52
C ARG A 177 7.96 -13.48 -3.37
N THR A 178 7.53 -13.09 -2.19
CA THR A 178 7.36 -11.69 -1.80
C THR A 178 7.89 -11.47 -0.39
N GLN A 179 8.13 -10.22 -0.03
CA GLN A 179 8.53 -9.80 1.33
C GLN A 179 7.48 -8.83 1.87
N PRO A 180 6.34 -9.34 2.38
CA PRO A 180 5.27 -8.49 2.90
C PRO A 180 5.76 -7.63 4.06
N VAL A 181 5.33 -6.36 4.08
CA VAL A 181 5.67 -5.40 5.12
C VAL A 181 4.42 -4.93 5.85
N ALA A 182 4.49 -4.77 7.16
CA ALA A 182 3.39 -4.25 7.97
C ALA A 182 3.12 -2.78 7.67
N ILE A 183 1.85 -2.36 7.71
CA ILE A 183 1.48 -0.95 7.54
C ILE A 183 2.16 -0.05 8.58
N ASP A 184 2.30 -0.51 9.81
CA ASP A 184 2.94 0.26 10.89
C ASP A 184 4.41 0.53 10.57
N ASP A 185 5.14 -0.44 10.01
CA ASP A 185 6.52 -0.25 9.54
C ASP A 185 6.58 0.71 8.35
N VAL A 186 5.65 0.60 7.39
CA VAL A 186 5.56 1.54 6.26
C VAL A 186 5.31 2.97 6.73
N VAL A 187 4.43 3.17 7.70
CA VAL A 187 4.15 4.48 8.29
C VAL A 187 5.42 5.08 8.91
N ILE A 188 6.15 4.29 9.71
CA ILE A 188 7.42 4.74 10.29
C ILE A 188 8.43 5.09 9.18
N ALA A 189 8.52 4.25 8.14
CA ALA A 189 9.43 4.50 7.03
C ALA A 189 9.11 5.82 6.30
N LEU A 190 7.83 6.09 6.02
CA LEU A 190 7.38 7.30 5.35
C LEU A 190 7.69 8.57 6.16
N VAL A 191 7.44 8.51 7.46
CA VAL A 191 7.73 9.63 8.38
C VAL A 191 9.24 9.88 8.46
N ARG A 192 10.04 8.84 8.67
CA ARG A 192 11.51 8.95 8.77
C ARG A 192 12.17 9.37 7.46
N ALA A 193 11.57 9.07 6.32
CA ALA A 193 12.07 9.48 5.00
C ALA A 193 12.02 10.99 4.78
N LEU A 194 11.14 11.72 5.48
CA LEU A 194 11.07 13.19 5.40
C LEU A 194 12.34 13.86 5.87
N ASP A 195 12.97 13.32 6.91
CA ASP A 195 14.16 13.88 7.56
C ASP A 195 15.45 13.10 7.22
N LEU A 196 15.38 12.16 6.28
CA LEU A 196 16.54 11.37 5.90
C LEU A 196 17.64 12.27 5.29
N PRO A 197 18.87 12.27 5.83
CA PRO A 197 19.96 13.07 5.28
C PRO A 197 20.41 12.48 3.95
N ILE A 198 20.01 13.10 2.85
CA ILE A 198 20.39 12.72 1.49
C ILE A 198 20.90 13.94 0.72
N GLU A 199 21.93 13.73 -0.11
CA GLU A 199 22.48 14.78 -0.98
C GLU A 199 21.66 14.92 -2.28
N GLY A 200 21.15 13.82 -2.81
CA GLY A 200 20.32 13.75 -4.02
C GLY A 200 19.11 12.82 -3.84
N SER A 201 18.34 12.66 -4.90
CA SER A 201 17.20 11.73 -4.90
C SER A 201 17.67 10.28 -4.76
N MET A 202 16.99 9.49 -3.93
CA MET A 202 17.34 8.11 -3.62
C MET A 202 16.14 7.18 -3.71
N CYS A 203 16.43 5.89 -3.93
CA CYS A 203 15.46 4.81 -3.93
C CYS A 203 15.88 3.73 -2.94
N PHE A 204 14.93 3.25 -2.15
CA PHE A 204 15.12 2.19 -1.17
C PHE A 204 14.00 1.19 -1.23
N ASP A 205 14.33 -0.08 -1.07
CA ASP A 205 13.34 -1.13 -0.89
C ASP A 205 12.94 -1.23 0.60
N LEU A 206 11.67 -1.57 0.85
CA LEU A 206 11.11 -1.78 2.19
C LEU A 206 10.68 -3.25 2.35
N PRO A 207 11.61 -4.19 2.52
CA PRO A 207 11.23 -5.57 2.81
C PRO A 207 10.65 -5.71 4.21
N GLY A 208 9.62 -6.55 4.35
CA GLY A 208 9.35 -7.19 5.64
C GLY A 208 10.43 -8.21 5.99
N PRO A 209 10.42 -8.79 7.20
CA PRO A 209 11.43 -9.76 7.61
C PRO A 209 11.28 -11.12 6.93
N ASP A 210 10.07 -11.49 6.51
CA ASP A 210 9.76 -12.81 5.99
C ASP A 210 9.78 -12.84 4.47
N VAL A 211 10.42 -13.87 3.89
CA VAL A 211 10.34 -14.21 2.46
C VAL A 211 9.32 -15.32 2.32
N LEU A 212 8.16 -15.01 1.71
CA LEU A 212 7.03 -15.92 1.63
C LEU A 212 6.62 -16.16 0.18
N SER A 213 6.27 -17.38 -0.16
CA SER A 213 5.54 -17.68 -1.41
C SER A 213 4.07 -17.29 -1.25
N GLY A 214 3.34 -17.17 -2.36
CA GLY A 214 1.89 -16.98 -2.30
C GLY A 214 1.16 -18.08 -1.51
N LYS A 215 1.69 -19.31 -1.53
CA LYS A 215 1.21 -20.42 -0.71
C LYS A 215 1.42 -20.14 0.79
N ASP A 216 2.63 -19.71 1.17
CA ASP A 216 2.97 -19.43 2.57
C ASP A 216 2.13 -18.28 3.11
N VAL A 217 1.90 -17.22 2.30
CA VAL A 217 1.03 -16.10 2.64
C VAL A 217 -0.40 -16.56 2.97
N LEU A 218 -0.97 -17.46 2.17
CA LEU A 218 -2.30 -18.02 2.42
C LEU A 218 -2.33 -18.89 3.68
N ASP A 219 -1.31 -19.71 3.88
CA ASP A 219 -1.19 -20.60 5.02
C ASP A 219 -1.02 -19.84 6.34
N GLU A 220 -0.10 -18.86 6.40
CA GLU A 220 0.08 -17.99 7.55
C GLU A 220 -1.17 -17.17 7.86
N THR A 221 -1.90 -16.74 6.82
CA THR A 221 -3.18 -16.04 6.99
C THR A 221 -4.22 -16.95 7.63
N SER A 222 -4.35 -18.20 7.16
CA SER A 222 -5.26 -19.18 7.76
C SER A 222 -4.92 -19.44 9.23
N ARG A 223 -3.63 -19.58 9.56
CA ARG A 223 -3.17 -19.69 10.97
C ARG A 223 -3.54 -18.48 11.81
N ALA A 224 -3.28 -17.27 11.30
CA ALA A 224 -3.61 -16.04 12.02
C ALA A 224 -5.12 -15.95 12.30
N MET A 225 -5.95 -16.45 11.40
CA MET A 225 -7.40 -16.58 11.56
C MET A 225 -7.82 -17.76 12.43
N GLY A 226 -6.88 -18.65 12.84
CA GLY A 226 -7.15 -19.89 13.58
C GLY A 226 -8.02 -20.87 12.81
N LEU A 227 -7.89 -20.87 11.48
CA LEU A 227 -8.53 -21.82 10.60
C LEU A 227 -7.61 -23.06 10.40
N PRO A 228 -8.18 -24.24 10.11
CA PRO A 228 -7.39 -25.39 9.73
C PRO A 228 -6.60 -25.09 8.43
N HIS A 229 -5.45 -25.73 8.26
CA HIS A 229 -4.67 -25.63 7.04
C HIS A 229 -5.52 -25.97 5.83
N PRO A 230 -5.62 -25.11 4.82
CA PRO A 230 -6.36 -25.40 3.62
C PRO A 230 -5.67 -26.53 2.86
N ARG A 231 -6.45 -27.50 2.34
CA ARG A 231 -5.90 -28.50 1.42
C ARG A 231 -5.53 -27.82 0.12
N MET A 232 -4.25 -27.82 -0.21
CA MET A 232 -3.73 -27.16 -1.40
C MET A 232 -3.42 -28.16 -2.50
N ILE A 233 -4.08 -28.03 -3.65
CA ILE A 233 -3.91 -28.90 -4.82
C ILE A 233 -3.21 -28.08 -5.92
N GLU A 234 -1.99 -28.44 -6.26
CA GLU A 234 -1.26 -27.78 -7.35
C GLU A 234 -1.82 -28.20 -8.71
N VAL A 235 -2.18 -27.21 -9.53
CA VAL A 235 -2.70 -27.42 -10.89
C VAL A 235 -1.83 -26.69 -11.90
N PRO A 236 -1.25 -27.44 -12.88
CA PRO A 236 -0.29 -26.84 -13.83
C PRO A 236 -0.92 -25.93 -14.89
N PHE A 237 -2.23 -25.97 -15.09
CA PHE A 237 -2.91 -25.36 -16.24
C PHE A 237 -3.60 -24.01 -15.95
N LEU A 238 -3.60 -23.53 -14.71
CA LEU A 238 -4.24 -22.25 -14.37
C LEU A 238 -3.31 -21.07 -14.67
N THR A 239 -3.65 -20.34 -15.73
CA THR A 239 -2.98 -19.08 -16.06
C THR A 239 -3.41 -17.97 -15.10
N PRO A 240 -2.61 -16.89 -14.92
CA PRO A 240 -3.01 -15.73 -14.12
C PRO A 240 -4.34 -15.11 -14.54
N ARG A 241 -4.68 -15.16 -15.85
CA ARG A 241 -5.96 -14.66 -16.39
C ARG A 241 -7.16 -15.50 -15.92
N LEU A 242 -7.08 -16.83 -15.94
CA LEU A 242 -8.13 -17.71 -15.44
C LEU A 242 -8.27 -17.59 -13.92
N SER A 243 -7.15 -17.51 -13.21
CA SER A 243 -7.14 -17.32 -11.75
C SER A 243 -7.79 -16.00 -11.34
N SER A 244 -7.58 -14.91 -12.10
CA SER A 244 -8.20 -13.63 -11.79
C SER A 244 -9.72 -13.63 -11.93
N LEU A 245 -10.30 -14.42 -12.87
CA LEU A 245 -11.75 -14.64 -12.97
C LEU A 245 -12.29 -15.31 -11.71
N TRP A 246 -11.58 -16.34 -11.24
CA TRP A 246 -11.97 -17.10 -10.06
C TRP A 246 -11.85 -16.25 -8.76
N VAL A 247 -10.77 -15.50 -8.59
CA VAL A 247 -10.60 -14.56 -7.47
C VAL A 247 -11.76 -13.55 -7.41
N ARG A 248 -12.27 -13.09 -8.54
CA ARG A 248 -13.45 -12.22 -8.59
C ARG A 248 -14.70 -12.87 -7.96
N PHE A 249 -14.93 -14.15 -8.17
CA PHE A 249 -16.08 -14.87 -7.57
C PHE A 249 -15.92 -15.09 -6.07
N VAL A 250 -14.68 -15.29 -5.64
CA VAL A 250 -14.37 -15.60 -4.24
C VAL A 250 -14.19 -14.35 -3.40
N THR A 251 -13.68 -13.27 -3.98
CA THR A 251 -13.46 -12.00 -3.27
C THR A 251 -14.43 -10.94 -3.78
N ARG A 252 -14.78 -9.97 -2.94
CA ARG A 252 -15.61 -8.82 -3.35
C ARG A 252 -14.79 -7.71 -4.05
N ALA A 253 -13.55 -8.00 -4.43
CA ALA A 253 -12.68 -7.05 -5.08
C ALA A 253 -13.19 -6.70 -6.50
N ARG A 254 -13.02 -5.43 -6.92
CA ARG A 254 -13.27 -5.03 -8.30
C ARG A 254 -12.34 -5.83 -9.22
N TRP A 255 -12.87 -6.27 -10.37
CA TRP A 255 -12.14 -7.12 -11.33
C TRP A 255 -10.77 -6.59 -11.72
N SER A 256 -10.67 -5.30 -12.02
CA SER A 256 -9.42 -4.65 -12.41
C SER A 256 -8.34 -4.78 -11.30
N VAL A 257 -8.74 -4.58 -10.05
CA VAL A 257 -7.85 -4.69 -8.89
C VAL A 257 -7.42 -6.13 -8.64
N ALA A 258 -8.38 -7.07 -8.65
CA ALA A 258 -8.07 -8.49 -8.46
C ALA A 258 -7.10 -9.01 -9.52
N ARG A 259 -7.29 -8.59 -10.78
CA ARG A 259 -6.39 -8.94 -11.89
C ARG A 259 -4.97 -8.43 -11.67
N GLU A 260 -4.81 -7.15 -11.32
CA GLU A 260 -3.50 -6.54 -11.13
C GLU A 260 -2.75 -7.16 -9.94
N VAL A 261 -3.46 -7.46 -8.84
CA VAL A 261 -2.88 -8.16 -7.69
C VAL A 261 -2.42 -9.57 -8.07
N VAL A 262 -3.25 -10.33 -8.79
CA VAL A 262 -2.92 -11.69 -9.23
C VAL A 262 -1.74 -11.70 -10.22
N VAL A 263 -1.72 -10.77 -11.17
CA VAL A 263 -0.61 -10.63 -12.14
C VAL A 263 0.66 -10.18 -11.43
N GLY A 264 0.55 -9.26 -10.46
CA GLY A 264 1.69 -8.81 -9.65
C GLY A 264 2.29 -9.92 -8.79
N LEU A 265 1.48 -10.88 -8.34
CA LEU A 265 1.93 -12.04 -7.58
C LEU A 265 2.53 -13.16 -8.44
N ALA A 266 2.54 -13.03 -9.77
CA ALA A 266 3.07 -14.06 -10.67
C ALA A 266 4.59 -14.03 -10.81
N GLU A 267 5.27 -13.01 -10.28
CA GLU A 267 6.72 -12.85 -10.32
C GLU A 267 7.28 -12.61 -8.91
N ASP A 268 8.55 -12.97 -8.71
CA ASP A 268 9.25 -12.65 -7.46
C ASP A 268 9.30 -11.13 -7.24
N LEU A 269 8.84 -10.68 -6.08
CA LEU A 269 8.88 -9.30 -5.62
C LEU A 269 9.75 -9.22 -4.37
N LEU A 270 11.04 -9.42 -4.57
CA LEU A 270 12.04 -9.42 -3.49
C LEU A 270 12.82 -8.11 -3.49
N ALA A 271 13.03 -7.58 -2.31
CA ALA A 271 13.90 -6.43 -2.11
C ALA A 271 15.34 -6.78 -2.47
N ARG A 272 16.06 -5.82 -3.00
CA ARG A 272 17.49 -5.93 -3.29
C ARG A 272 18.34 -5.84 -2.03
N ASP A 273 17.89 -5.04 -1.08
CA ASP A 273 18.55 -4.85 0.21
C ASP A 273 17.55 -4.34 1.28
N ASP A 274 18.02 -4.23 2.50
CA ASP A 274 17.28 -3.66 3.64
C ASP A 274 17.94 -2.38 4.18
N ARG A 275 18.72 -1.72 3.34
CA ARG A 275 19.56 -0.56 3.67
C ARG A 275 18.79 0.55 4.36
N PHE A 276 17.56 0.81 3.93
CA PHE A 276 16.72 1.85 4.52
C PHE A 276 16.48 1.62 6.02
N TRP A 277 16.17 0.38 6.40
CA TRP A 277 15.90 0.03 7.80
C TRP A 277 17.13 0.23 8.70
N ARG A 278 18.32 -0.05 8.17
CA ARG A 278 19.57 0.23 8.89
C ARG A 278 19.81 1.73 9.04
N LEU A 279 19.56 2.52 7.99
CA LEU A 279 19.74 3.98 8.01
C LEU A 279 18.85 4.66 9.05
N ILE A 280 17.62 4.20 9.23
CA ILE A 280 16.71 4.77 10.23
C ILE A 280 16.80 4.10 11.61
N GLY A 281 17.77 3.20 11.82
CA GLY A 281 17.98 2.51 13.09
C GLY A 281 16.87 1.54 13.50
N ARG A 282 16.14 0.98 12.52
CA ARG A 282 15.03 0.05 12.74
C ARG A 282 15.29 -1.35 12.13
N PRO A 283 16.21 -2.13 12.69
CA PRO A 283 16.51 -3.46 12.15
C PRO A 283 15.39 -4.48 12.37
N VAL A 284 14.59 -4.32 13.44
CA VAL A 284 13.47 -5.22 13.77
C VAL A 284 12.17 -4.66 13.19
N ARG A 285 11.50 -5.47 12.40
CA ARG A 285 10.20 -5.20 11.75
C ARG A 285 9.19 -6.26 12.19
N LEU A 286 7.91 -5.94 12.03
CA LEU A 286 6.85 -6.91 12.30
C LEU A 286 6.89 -8.06 11.29
N THR A 287 6.78 -9.30 11.78
CA THR A 287 6.61 -10.47 10.93
C THR A 287 5.25 -10.44 10.25
N PHE A 288 5.10 -11.22 9.16
CA PHE A 288 3.82 -11.35 8.47
C PHE A 288 2.71 -11.82 9.44
N ALA A 289 3.00 -12.79 10.29
CA ALA A 289 2.04 -13.30 11.28
C ALA A 289 1.60 -12.22 12.27
N GLN A 290 2.53 -11.37 12.73
CA GLN A 290 2.22 -10.25 13.63
C GLN A 290 1.37 -9.18 12.92
N ALA A 291 1.74 -8.82 11.68
CA ALA A 291 1.01 -7.85 10.87
C ALA A 291 -0.42 -8.35 10.52
N ALA A 292 -0.54 -9.63 10.16
CA ALA A 292 -1.83 -10.27 9.89
C ALA A 292 -2.75 -10.26 11.12
N ARG A 293 -2.23 -10.59 12.29
CA ARG A 293 -2.98 -10.55 13.54
C ARG A 293 -3.42 -9.14 13.87
N ALA A 294 -2.52 -8.16 13.81
CA ALA A 294 -2.85 -6.75 14.05
C ALA A 294 -3.94 -6.24 13.08
N ALA A 295 -3.90 -6.64 11.81
CA ALA A 295 -4.92 -6.31 10.83
C ALA A 295 -6.30 -6.89 11.18
N LEU A 296 -6.36 -8.17 11.59
CA LEU A 296 -7.58 -8.84 12.02
C LEU A 296 -8.16 -8.18 13.28
N ASP A 297 -7.33 -7.90 14.28
CA ASP A 297 -7.73 -7.23 15.52
C ASP A 297 -8.28 -5.82 15.26
N ALA A 298 -7.69 -5.09 14.31
CA ALA A 298 -8.19 -3.77 13.90
C ALA A 298 -9.58 -3.85 13.25
N GLU A 299 -9.84 -4.89 12.45
CA GLU A 299 -11.16 -5.13 11.85
C GLU A 299 -12.23 -5.40 12.91
N VAL A 300 -11.89 -6.22 13.92
CA VAL A 300 -12.80 -6.52 15.04
C VAL A 300 -13.12 -5.25 15.82
N ARG A 301 -12.09 -4.46 16.21
CA ARG A 301 -12.28 -3.20 16.97
C ARG A 301 -13.15 -2.18 16.25
N GLN A 302 -13.08 -2.12 14.92
CA GLN A 302 -13.88 -1.17 14.14
C GLN A 302 -15.29 -1.66 13.81
N GLY A 303 -15.69 -2.84 14.30
CA GLY A 303 -16.97 -3.47 13.97
C GLY A 303 -17.15 -3.74 12.47
N ARG A 304 -16.05 -3.71 11.71
CA ARG A 304 -16.02 -3.87 10.24
C ARG A 304 -15.67 -5.29 9.81
N VAL A 305 -16.02 -6.26 10.63
CA VAL A 305 -15.81 -7.67 10.30
C VAL A 305 -16.76 -8.04 9.15
N GLN A 306 -16.30 -7.87 7.91
CA GLN A 306 -17.09 -8.08 6.70
C GLN A 306 -16.61 -9.30 5.90
N GLY A 307 -17.50 -9.79 5.03
CA GLY A 307 -17.17 -10.90 4.13
C GLY A 307 -17.10 -12.25 4.82
N ALA A 308 -16.23 -13.11 4.31
CA ALA A 308 -16.06 -14.47 4.83
C ALA A 308 -15.44 -14.49 6.24
N TRP A 309 -14.54 -13.56 6.55
CA TRP A 309 -14.00 -13.39 7.90
C TRP A 309 -15.09 -13.05 8.92
N GLY A 310 -16.05 -12.19 8.56
CA GLY A 310 -17.20 -11.90 9.40
C GLY A 310 -18.05 -13.14 9.72
N ALA A 311 -18.18 -14.09 8.80
CA ALA A 311 -18.85 -15.35 9.05
C ALA A 311 -18.08 -16.23 10.04
N VAL A 312 -16.74 -16.29 9.90
CA VAL A 312 -15.84 -17.03 10.79
C VAL A 312 -15.92 -16.46 12.22
N GLU A 313 -15.83 -15.16 12.39
CA GLU A 313 -15.91 -14.50 13.72
C GLU A 313 -17.27 -14.65 14.37
N ARG A 314 -18.37 -14.58 13.61
CA ARG A 314 -19.71 -14.87 14.15
C ARG A 314 -19.85 -16.31 14.62
N ALA A 315 -19.31 -17.28 13.88
CA ALA A 315 -19.31 -18.68 14.28
C ALA A 315 -18.52 -18.91 15.56
N ARG A 316 -17.36 -18.27 15.73
CA ARG A 316 -16.55 -18.32 16.96
C ARG A 316 -17.27 -17.69 18.16
N GLY A 317 -17.85 -16.51 17.96
CA GLY A 317 -18.61 -15.85 19.02
C GLY A 317 -19.87 -16.63 19.46
N ALA A 318 -20.43 -17.45 18.58
CA ALA A 318 -21.52 -18.36 18.92
C ALA A 318 -21.05 -19.55 19.75
N LEU A 319 -19.89 -20.12 19.44
CA LEU A 319 -19.30 -21.25 20.17
C LEU A 319 -18.77 -20.83 21.55
N GLY A 320 -18.19 -19.64 21.68
CA GLY A 320 -17.67 -19.12 22.96
C GLY A 320 -18.76 -18.66 23.95
N ARG A 321 -20.03 -18.62 23.54
CA ARG A 321 -21.20 -18.35 24.45
C ARG A 321 -21.86 -19.62 24.94
N GLN A 322 -21.40 -20.79 24.56
CA GLN A 322 -21.91 -22.08 24.98
C GLN A 322 -20.99 -22.81 25.99
N THR A 323 -19.86 -22.17 26.32
CA THR A 323 -18.95 -22.60 27.40
C THR A 323 -18.96 -21.60 28.54
#